data_5ed25d84f2533723cbc49025d85107a6
#
_entry.id   5ed25d84f2533723cbc49025d85107a6
#
_cell.length_a   1.000
_cell.length_b   1.000
_cell.length_c   1.000
_cell.angle_alpha   90.00
_cell.angle_beta   90.00
_cell.angle_gamma   90.00
#
_symmetry.space_group_name_H-M   'P 1'
#
loop_
_entity.id
_entity.type
_entity.pdbx_description
1 polymer ?
#
loop_
_entity_poly.entity_id
_entity_poly.type
_entity_poly.pdbx_seq_one_letter_code
_entity_poly.pdbx_strand_id
1 'polypeptide(L)'
;MRSIGRLTLMAGLLVAASARAEAPVVQSCEVPAYLLTSESTLPKVAAAVKPGGKLNILVVGSRSSVIGVSDSTSAYPGRLQEILRDKLPGVEVNVSLELQPKKTAEELAPTLGKLVDERKPNLVIWQTGTYDAMRQVDAEDFRSALDEGVGAMKTAGTDVLLMNLQYSPRTETMISGSAYLDNMRVVAQQHDVPLFDRFAIMRQWNENGDFDLFSPSPGAELAKRVHDCLGRALSTFVIDAAHVNPAELRIQR
;
A
#
# COMPACT_ATOMS: atom_id res chain seq x y z
N MET A 1 92.08 -7.01 7.93
CA MET A 1 91.09 -6.28 8.72
C MET A 1 89.73 -6.57 8.08
N ARG A 2 88.90 -7.39 8.75
CA ARG A 2 87.58 -7.87 8.24
C ARG A 2 86.49 -7.01 8.86
N SER A 3 85.69 -6.33 8.01
CA SER A 3 84.53 -5.58 8.42
C SER A 3 83.27 -6.46 8.32
N ILE A 4 82.59 -6.61 9.45
CA ILE A 4 81.36 -7.42 9.55
C ILE A 4 80.19 -6.43 9.43
N GLY A 5 79.46 -6.55 8.27
CA GLY A 5 78.21 -5.79 8.08
C GLY A 5 77.07 -6.46 8.84
N ARG A 6 76.38 -5.70 9.68
CA ARG A 6 75.14 -6.11 10.37
C ARG A 6 73.96 -5.94 9.42
N LEU A 7 73.31 -7.03 9.12
CA LEU A 7 72.01 -7.05 8.40
C LEU A 7 70.90 -6.88 9.43
N THR A 8 70.15 -5.77 9.34
CA THR A 8 68.97 -5.51 10.17
C THR A 8 67.74 -5.97 9.42
N LEU A 9 67.10 -7.04 9.93
CA LEU A 9 65.84 -7.57 9.41
C LEU A 9 64.70 -6.69 9.97
N MET A 10 64.03 -5.92 9.12
CA MET A 10 62.75 -5.26 9.45
C MET A 10 61.60 -6.25 9.22
N ALA A 11 60.98 -6.71 10.29
CA ALA A 11 59.72 -7.47 10.22
C ALA A 11 58.56 -6.51 10.05
N GLY A 12 57.96 -6.49 8.86
CA GLY A 12 56.74 -5.73 8.60
C GLY A 12 55.50 -6.48 9.14
N LEU A 13 54.82 -5.87 10.13
CA LEU A 13 53.53 -6.37 10.59
C LEU A 13 52.43 -6.00 9.53
N LEU A 14 51.93 -7.01 8.82
CA LEU A 14 50.72 -6.88 8.01
C LEU A 14 49.50 -6.92 8.95
N VAL A 15 48.89 -5.76 9.20
CA VAL A 15 47.56 -5.66 9.84
C VAL A 15 46.50 -5.99 8.77
N ALA A 16 45.95 -7.19 8.82
CA ALA A 16 44.79 -7.54 8.01
C ALA A 16 43.56 -6.81 8.58
N ALA A 17 43.11 -5.76 7.90
CA ALA A 17 41.82 -5.13 8.16
C ALA A 17 40.70 -6.07 7.73
N SER A 18 40.05 -6.73 8.69
CA SER A 18 38.83 -7.50 8.46
C SER A 18 37.70 -6.53 8.12
N ALA A 19 37.37 -6.39 6.84
CA ALA A 19 36.13 -5.73 6.42
C ALA A 19 34.95 -6.54 6.98
N ARG A 20 34.33 -6.04 8.04
CA ARG A 20 33.04 -6.55 8.51
C ARG A 20 32.04 -6.19 7.42
N ALA A 21 31.53 -7.18 6.69
CA ALA A 21 30.35 -7.00 5.88
C ALA A 21 29.21 -6.66 6.83
N GLU A 22 28.67 -5.43 6.73
CA GLU A 22 27.43 -5.09 7.39
C GLU A 22 26.35 -6.07 6.93
N ALA A 23 25.72 -6.75 7.88
CA ALA A 23 24.58 -7.59 7.59
C ALA A 23 23.51 -6.73 6.89
N PRO A 24 22.86 -7.22 5.83
CA PRO A 24 21.80 -6.45 5.17
C PRO A 24 20.76 -6.09 6.23
N VAL A 25 20.51 -4.80 6.39
CA VAL A 25 19.44 -4.29 7.25
C VAL A 25 18.14 -4.85 6.69
N VAL A 26 17.58 -5.85 7.37
CA VAL A 26 16.24 -6.34 7.06
C VAL A 26 15.30 -5.20 7.44
N GLN A 27 14.89 -4.42 6.44
CA GLN A 27 13.96 -3.34 6.66
C GLN A 27 12.63 -3.94 7.09
N SER A 28 12.21 -3.60 8.29
CA SER A 28 10.94 -4.06 8.83
C SER A 28 9.81 -3.34 8.10
N CYS A 29 8.80 -4.09 7.61
CA CYS A 29 7.54 -3.50 7.18
C CYS A 29 6.59 -3.36 8.38
N GLU A 30 7.12 -2.99 9.54
CA GLU A 30 6.30 -2.89 10.74
C GLU A 30 5.32 -1.74 10.62
N VAL A 31 4.07 -2.05 10.94
CA VAL A 31 2.97 -1.09 10.98
C VAL A 31 2.26 -1.28 12.31
N PRO A 32 1.98 -0.20 13.06
CA PRO A 32 1.23 -0.30 14.29
C PRO A 32 -0.12 -0.97 14.09
N ALA A 33 -0.51 -1.80 15.05
CA ALA A 33 -1.76 -2.57 14.96
C ALA A 33 -2.98 -1.68 14.69
N TYR A 34 -3.05 -0.50 15.30
CA TYR A 34 -4.17 0.44 15.11
C TYR A 34 -4.33 0.96 13.68
N LEU A 35 -3.28 0.90 12.84
CA LEU A 35 -3.36 1.24 11.42
C LEU A 35 -3.73 0.04 10.54
N LEU A 36 -3.79 -1.15 11.13
CA LEU A 36 -4.11 -2.41 10.44
C LEU A 36 -5.47 -2.99 10.82
N THR A 37 -6.22 -2.29 11.69
CA THR A 37 -7.56 -2.69 12.13
C THR A 37 -8.61 -1.72 11.63
N SER A 38 -9.84 -2.21 11.45
CA SER A 38 -10.99 -1.42 11.01
C SER A 38 -12.22 -1.75 11.86
N GLU A 39 -12.97 -0.71 12.24
CA GLU A 39 -14.29 -0.88 12.87
C GLU A 39 -15.37 -1.23 11.83
N SER A 40 -15.22 -0.71 10.60
CA SER A 40 -16.11 -1.03 9.48
C SER A 40 -15.75 -2.36 8.82
N THR A 41 -16.76 -3.07 8.30
CA THR A 41 -16.61 -4.45 7.84
C THR A 41 -16.70 -4.61 6.31
N LEU A 42 -16.19 -5.75 5.80
CA LEU A 42 -16.21 -6.15 4.38
C LEU A 42 -17.01 -7.45 4.20
N PRO A 43 -18.36 -7.42 4.27
CA PRO A 43 -19.19 -8.61 4.25
C PRO A 43 -19.16 -9.40 2.92
N LYS A 44 -18.96 -8.74 1.79
CA LYS A 44 -18.82 -9.41 0.47
C LYS A 44 -17.49 -10.14 0.35
N VAL A 45 -16.42 -9.55 0.92
CA VAL A 45 -15.13 -10.22 1.05
C VAL A 45 -15.27 -11.44 1.95
N ALA A 46 -15.87 -11.30 3.15
CA ALA A 46 -16.11 -12.40 4.06
C ALA A 46 -16.89 -13.56 3.39
N ALA A 47 -17.95 -13.25 2.66
CA ALA A 47 -18.75 -14.24 1.94
C ALA A 47 -17.99 -14.93 0.79
N ALA A 48 -17.03 -14.24 0.17
CA ALA A 48 -16.21 -14.78 -0.91
C ALA A 48 -15.08 -15.68 -0.40
N VAL A 49 -14.58 -15.45 0.82
CA VAL A 49 -13.47 -16.19 1.43
C VAL A 49 -13.99 -17.48 2.10
N LYS A 50 -14.13 -18.51 1.29
CA LYS A 50 -14.50 -19.86 1.71
C LYS A 50 -13.80 -20.89 0.81
N PRO A 51 -13.66 -22.16 1.23
CA PRO A 51 -13.09 -23.19 0.38
C PRO A 51 -13.78 -23.27 -0.99
N GLY A 52 -12.98 -23.19 -2.06
CA GLY A 52 -13.47 -23.12 -3.44
C GLY A 52 -14.12 -21.77 -3.83
N GLY A 53 -14.08 -20.77 -2.94
CA GLY A 53 -14.60 -19.44 -3.23
C GLY A 53 -13.71 -18.63 -4.16
N LYS A 54 -14.25 -17.50 -4.63
CA LYS A 54 -13.57 -16.58 -5.54
C LYS A 54 -13.67 -15.16 -5.03
N LEU A 55 -12.51 -14.53 -4.76
CA LEU A 55 -12.38 -13.16 -4.30
C LEU A 55 -11.83 -12.29 -5.44
N ASN A 56 -12.69 -11.45 -6.01
CA ASN A 56 -12.32 -10.48 -7.03
C ASN A 56 -12.20 -9.10 -6.41
N ILE A 57 -11.03 -8.50 -6.48
CA ILE A 57 -10.73 -7.16 -5.99
C ILE A 57 -10.43 -6.25 -7.18
N LEU A 58 -11.06 -5.10 -7.22
CA LEU A 58 -10.77 -4.04 -8.18
C LEU A 58 -10.09 -2.88 -7.46
N VAL A 59 -8.85 -2.57 -7.83
CA VAL A 59 -8.17 -1.37 -7.39
C VAL A 59 -8.42 -0.27 -8.41
N VAL A 60 -9.13 0.78 -8.02
CA VAL A 60 -9.24 2.02 -8.81
C VAL A 60 -8.20 2.98 -8.26
N GLY A 61 -7.19 3.29 -9.05
CA GLY A 61 -6.03 4.01 -8.58
C GLY A 61 -5.47 5.02 -9.57
N SER A 62 -4.46 5.72 -9.12
CA SER A 62 -3.73 6.72 -9.91
C SER A 62 -2.32 6.22 -10.25
N ARG A 63 -1.51 7.10 -10.87
CA ARG A 63 -0.10 6.79 -11.15
C ARG A 63 0.68 6.33 -9.90
N SER A 64 0.31 6.79 -8.70
CA SER A 64 0.96 6.38 -7.46
C SER A 64 0.73 4.90 -7.09
N SER A 65 -0.21 4.22 -7.75
CA SER A 65 -0.40 2.76 -7.57
C SER A 65 0.71 1.91 -8.17
N VAL A 66 1.49 2.49 -9.11
CA VAL A 66 2.55 1.79 -9.87
C VAL A 66 3.85 2.59 -9.93
N ILE A 67 4.01 3.61 -9.08
CA ILE A 67 5.16 4.51 -9.14
C ILE A 67 6.46 3.76 -8.84
N GLY A 68 7.47 3.98 -9.70
CA GLY A 68 8.81 3.44 -9.51
C GLY A 68 8.96 1.95 -9.84
N VAL A 69 7.91 1.27 -10.31
CA VAL A 69 7.98 -0.12 -10.78
C VAL A 69 7.59 -0.22 -12.25
N SER A 70 8.22 -1.15 -12.96
CA SER A 70 8.03 -1.31 -14.41
C SER A 70 6.95 -2.33 -14.76
N ASP A 71 6.59 -3.19 -13.81
CA ASP A 71 5.59 -4.24 -14.00
C ASP A 71 4.50 -4.17 -12.91
N SER A 72 3.30 -4.58 -13.26
CA SER A 72 2.13 -4.53 -12.38
C SER A 72 2.21 -5.53 -11.21
N THR A 73 3.02 -6.59 -11.34
CA THR A 73 3.17 -7.61 -10.30
C THR A 73 4.03 -7.12 -9.15
N SER A 74 4.99 -6.23 -9.43
CA SER A 74 5.81 -5.55 -8.42
C SER A 74 5.11 -4.36 -7.76
N ALA A 75 3.99 -3.89 -8.32
CA ALA A 75 3.16 -2.85 -7.71
C ALA A 75 2.33 -3.42 -6.55
N TYR A 76 1.91 -2.56 -5.60
CA TYR A 76 1.18 -3.05 -4.41
C TYR A 76 -0.10 -3.83 -4.75
N PRO A 77 -0.86 -3.57 -5.82
CA PRO A 77 -2.02 -4.42 -6.16
C PRO A 77 -1.61 -5.86 -6.53
N GLY A 78 -0.51 -6.02 -7.27
CA GLY A 78 0.04 -7.34 -7.59
C GLY A 78 0.57 -8.06 -6.34
N ARG A 79 1.26 -7.32 -5.47
CA ARG A 79 1.74 -7.85 -4.19
C ARG A 79 0.58 -8.25 -3.27
N LEU A 80 -0.49 -7.44 -3.22
CA LEU A 80 -1.72 -7.78 -2.50
C LEU A 80 -2.30 -9.12 -2.97
N GLN A 81 -2.39 -9.32 -4.30
CA GLN A 81 -2.88 -10.57 -4.86
C GLN A 81 -2.06 -11.78 -4.41
N GLU A 82 -0.75 -11.68 -4.55
CA GLU A 82 0.17 -12.77 -4.17
C GLU A 82 0.03 -13.10 -2.68
N ILE A 83 0.08 -12.10 -1.82
CA ILE A 83 0.02 -12.28 -0.37
C ILE A 83 -1.35 -12.83 0.08
N LEU A 84 -2.45 -12.37 -0.52
CA LEU A 84 -3.78 -12.91 -0.21
C LEU A 84 -3.93 -14.36 -0.68
N ARG A 85 -3.36 -14.76 -1.82
CA ARG A 85 -3.32 -16.17 -2.26
C ARG A 85 -2.61 -17.08 -1.26
N ASP A 86 -1.51 -16.60 -0.70
CA ASP A 86 -0.74 -17.35 0.31
C ASP A 86 -1.49 -17.44 1.64
N LYS A 87 -2.17 -16.35 2.04
CA LYS A 87 -2.90 -16.28 3.31
C LYS A 87 -4.25 -16.98 3.27
N LEU A 88 -4.90 -17.08 2.10
CA LEU A 88 -6.25 -17.62 1.91
C LEU A 88 -6.23 -18.90 1.06
N PRO A 89 -5.66 -20.00 1.59
CA PRO A 89 -5.53 -21.25 0.83
C PRO A 89 -6.91 -21.80 0.45
N GLY A 90 -7.05 -22.21 -0.82
CA GLY A 90 -8.31 -22.74 -1.36
C GLY A 90 -9.30 -21.67 -1.85
N VAL A 91 -8.93 -20.38 -1.78
CA VAL A 91 -9.69 -19.27 -2.38
C VAL A 91 -9.00 -18.81 -3.67
N GLU A 92 -9.74 -18.67 -4.76
CA GLU A 92 -9.24 -18.04 -5.97
C GLU A 92 -9.22 -16.52 -5.79
N VAL A 93 -8.04 -15.92 -5.66
CA VAL A 93 -7.90 -14.47 -5.47
C VAL A 93 -7.43 -13.81 -6.76
N ASN A 94 -8.21 -12.83 -7.25
CA ASN A 94 -7.89 -12.02 -8.41
C ASN A 94 -7.93 -10.53 -8.05
N VAL A 95 -6.83 -9.82 -8.27
CA VAL A 95 -6.74 -8.37 -8.11
C VAL A 95 -6.51 -7.73 -9.47
N SER A 96 -7.42 -6.88 -9.88
CA SER A 96 -7.32 -6.09 -11.12
C SER A 96 -7.08 -4.61 -10.78
N LEU A 97 -6.35 -3.92 -11.64
CA LEU A 97 -6.06 -2.49 -11.50
C LEU A 97 -6.70 -1.72 -12.66
N GLU A 98 -7.58 -0.79 -12.30
CA GLU A 98 -8.09 0.24 -13.19
C GLU A 98 -7.29 1.52 -12.93
N LEU A 99 -6.33 1.79 -13.80
CA LEU A 99 -5.43 2.93 -13.65
C LEU A 99 -6.03 4.19 -14.28
N GLN A 100 -6.32 5.20 -13.46
CA GLN A 100 -6.93 6.47 -13.84
C GLN A 100 -5.95 7.64 -13.56
N PRO A 101 -4.89 7.79 -14.38
CA PRO A 101 -3.88 8.82 -14.14
C PRO A 101 -4.46 10.22 -14.37
N LYS A 102 -4.12 11.13 -13.48
CA LYS A 102 -4.52 12.55 -13.57
C LYS A 102 -6.05 12.78 -13.52
N LYS A 103 -6.80 11.88 -12.89
CA LYS A 103 -8.21 12.07 -12.60
C LYS A 103 -8.40 12.48 -11.16
N THR A 104 -9.28 13.46 -10.94
CA THR A 104 -9.79 13.85 -9.62
C THR A 104 -10.91 12.91 -9.17
N ALA A 105 -11.26 12.96 -7.89
CA ALA A 105 -12.42 12.20 -7.38
C ALA A 105 -13.70 12.62 -8.10
N GLU A 106 -13.91 13.92 -8.35
CA GLU A 106 -15.07 14.47 -9.07
C GLU A 106 -15.20 13.89 -10.49
N GLU A 107 -14.09 13.76 -11.21
CA GLU A 107 -14.08 13.17 -12.56
C GLU A 107 -14.32 11.67 -12.58
N LEU A 108 -14.07 10.97 -11.46
CA LEU A 108 -14.22 9.52 -11.34
C LEU A 108 -15.55 9.09 -10.76
N ALA A 109 -16.08 9.79 -9.76
CA ALA A 109 -17.27 9.42 -9.02
C ALA A 109 -18.45 8.99 -9.91
N PRO A 110 -18.82 9.74 -10.98
CA PRO A 110 -19.94 9.38 -11.86
C PRO A 110 -19.74 8.06 -12.61
N THR A 111 -18.51 7.55 -12.70
CA THR A 111 -18.18 6.35 -13.48
C THR A 111 -18.09 5.08 -12.64
N LEU A 112 -17.94 5.22 -11.31
CA LEU A 112 -17.59 4.11 -10.41
C LEU A 112 -18.70 3.06 -10.31
N GLY A 113 -19.96 3.46 -10.24
CA GLY A 113 -21.09 2.53 -10.21
C GLY A 113 -21.13 1.63 -11.46
N LYS A 114 -20.99 2.24 -12.65
CA LYS A 114 -20.92 1.50 -13.91
C LYS A 114 -19.72 0.54 -13.96
N LEU A 115 -18.58 0.98 -13.48
CA LEU A 115 -17.37 0.14 -13.42
C LEU A 115 -17.58 -1.09 -12.53
N VAL A 116 -18.25 -0.94 -11.38
CA VAL A 116 -18.64 -2.06 -10.52
C VAL A 116 -19.59 -3.01 -11.25
N ASP A 117 -20.59 -2.49 -11.98
CA ASP A 117 -21.54 -3.30 -12.75
C ASP A 117 -20.86 -4.12 -13.86
N GLU A 118 -19.86 -3.57 -14.51
CA GLU A 118 -19.12 -4.23 -15.57
C GLU A 118 -18.13 -5.28 -15.04
N ARG A 119 -17.44 -4.99 -13.93
CA ARG A 119 -16.36 -5.84 -13.39
C ARG A 119 -16.84 -6.83 -12.33
N LYS A 120 -17.99 -6.56 -11.68
CA LYS A 120 -18.59 -7.40 -10.62
C LYS A 120 -17.58 -7.81 -9.53
N PRO A 121 -16.80 -6.87 -8.95
CA PRO A 121 -15.86 -7.19 -7.88
C PRO A 121 -16.59 -7.46 -6.56
N ASN A 122 -15.96 -8.24 -5.67
CA ASN A 122 -16.40 -8.34 -4.28
C ASN A 122 -15.98 -7.12 -3.47
N LEU A 123 -14.82 -6.52 -3.83
CA LEU A 123 -14.23 -5.35 -3.17
C LEU A 123 -13.71 -4.36 -4.21
N VAL A 124 -14.04 -3.10 -4.05
CA VAL A 124 -13.32 -1.98 -4.70
C VAL A 124 -12.42 -1.31 -3.67
N ILE A 125 -11.14 -1.20 -3.99
CA ILE A 125 -10.18 -0.35 -3.27
C ILE A 125 -10.02 0.93 -4.07
N TRP A 126 -10.61 2.03 -3.59
CA TRP A 126 -10.52 3.32 -4.27
C TRP A 126 -9.41 4.17 -3.65
N GLN A 127 -8.28 4.27 -4.39
CA GLN A 127 -7.15 5.08 -4.03
C GLN A 127 -7.28 6.47 -4.68
N THR A 128 -7.46 7.51 -3.86
CA THR A 128 -7.72 8.87 -4.33
C THR A 128 -7.13 9.94 -3.40
N GLY A 129 -7.36 11.22 -3.69
CA GLY A 129 -7.02 12.38 -2.88
C GLY A 129 -5.65 13.00 -3.17
N THR A 130 -4.65 12.23 -3.62
CA THR A 130 -3.31 12.80 -3.89
C THR A 130 -3.33 13.79 -5.07
N TYR A 131 -4.01 13.41 -6.16
CA TYR A 131 -4.10 14.27 -7.34
C TYR A 131 -5.03 15.45 -7.10
N ASP A 132 -6.10 15.24 -6.34
CA ASP A 132 -7.05 16.28 -5.91
C ASP A 132 -6.31 17.38 -5.12
N ALA A 133 -5.51 16.99 -4.13
CA ALA A 133 -4.68 17.91 -3.36
C ALA A 133 -3.62 18.63 -4.23
N MET A 134 -3.00 17.94 -5.18
CA MET A 134 -2.06 18.55 -6.13
C MET A 134 -2.73 19.57 -7.05
N ARG A 135 -3.99 19.34 -7.39
CA ARG A 135 -4.81 20.24 -8.23
C ARG A 135 -5.49 21.33 -7.42
N GLN A 136 -5.37 21.28 -6.08
CA GLN A 136 -6.04 22.21 -5.18
C GLN A 136 -7.56 22.24 -5.41
N VAL A 137 -8.15 21.04 -5.66
CA VAL A 137 -9.60 20.89 -5.73
C VAL A 137 -10.21 21.37 -4.42
N ASP A 138 -11.31 22.10 -4.46
CA ASP A 138 -11.98 22.53 -3.25
C ASP A 138 -12.29 21.33 -2.33
N ALA A 139 -12.09 21.51 -1.03
CA ALA A 139 -12.19 20.41 -0.08
C ALA A 139 -13.62 19.86 0.05
N GLU A 140 -14.64 20.73 -0.11
CA GLU A 140 -16.05 20.31 -0.07
C GLU A 140 -16.47 19.64 -1.38
N ASP A 141 -15.95 20.09 -2.53
CA ASP A 141 -16.16 19.43 -3.83
C ASP A 141 -15.53 18.04 -3.80
N PHE A 142 -14.32 17.91 -3.25
CA PHE A 142 -13.68 16.61 -3.05
C PHE A 142 -14.49 15.68 -2.14
N ARG A 143 -15.01 16.20 -1.02
CA ARG A 143 -15.86 15.46 -0.10
C ARG A 143 -17.14 14.99 -0.78
N SER A 144 -17.82 15.88 -1.52
CA SER A 144 -19.03 15.55 -2.26
C SER A 144 -18.80 14.46 -3.30
N ALA A 145 -17.67 14.52 -4.02
CA ALA A 145 -17.28 13.49 -4.98
C ALA A 145 -16.97 12.14 -4.32
N LEU A 146 -16.36 12.14 -3.14
CA LEU A 146 -16.15 10.90 -2.38
C LEU A 146 -17.48 10.28 -1.95
N ASP A 147 -18.40 11.09 -1.42
CA ASP A 147 -19.73 10.67 -0.99
C ASP A 147 -20.51 10.04 -2.14
N GLU A 148 -20.56 10.70 -3.30
CA GLU A 148 -21.19 10.21 -4.53
C GLU A 148 -20.56 8.88 -4.96
N GLY A 149 -19.22 8.82 -5.08
CA GLY A 149 -18.53 7.66 -5.60
C GLY A 149 -18.67 6.43 -4.69
N VAL A 150 -18.55 6.60 -3.37
CA VAL A 150 -18.75 5.51 -2.39
C VAL A 150 -20.20 5.04 -2.41
N GLY A 151 -21.15 5.97 -2.42
CA GLY A 151 -22.59 5.67 -2.51
C GLY A 151 -22.94 4.88 -3.78
N ALA A 152 -22.41 5.30 -4.94
CA ALA A 152 -22.62 4.61 -6.22
C ALA A 152 -22.07 3.18 -6.22
N MET A 153 -20.87 2.97 -5.71
CA MET A 153 -20.26 1.63 -5.61
C MET A 153 -21.03 0.70 -4.66
N LYS A 154 -21.43 1.20 -3.50
CA LYS A 154 -22.25 0.42 -2.53
C LYS A 154 -23.60 0.07 -3.13
N THR A 155 -24.26 0.99 -3.83
CA THR A 155 -25.54 0.75 -4.54
C THR A 155 -25.39 -0.33 -5.61
N ALA A 156 -24.26 -0.36 -6.32
CA ALA A 156 -23.93 -1.41 -7.29
C ALA A 156 -23.59 -2.76 -6.63
N GLY A 157 -23.53 -2.85 -5.30
CA GLY A 157 -23.50 -4.10 -4.54
C GLY A 157 -22.11 -4.67 -4.25
N THR A 158 -21.06 -3.84 -4.22
CA THR A 158 -19.71 -4.23 -3.82
C THR A 158 -19.34 -3.70 -2.43
N ASP A 159 -18.37 -4.32 -1.77
CA ASP A 159 -17.67 -3.70 -0.64
C ASP A 159 -16.76 -2.59 -1.16
N VAL A 160 -16.59 -1.52 -0.38
CA VAL A 160 -15.72 -0.40 -0.70
C VAL A 160 -14.70 -0.22 0.43
N LEU A 161 -13.44 -0.04 0.05
CA LEU A 161 -12.34 0.36 0.92
C LEU A 161 -11.71 1.63 0.33
N LEU A 162 -11.68 2.70 1.11
CA LEU A 162 -10.95 3.91 0.73
C LEU A 162 -9.47 3.76 1.09
N MET A 163 -8.59 4.16 0.17
CA MET A 163 -7.16 4.30 0.44
C MET A 163 -6.77 5.76 0.24
N ASN A 164 -6.27 6.39 1.29
CA ASN A 164 -5.95 7.81 1.27
C ASN A 164 -4.64 8.16 0.55
N LEU A 165 -4.18 9.39 0.70
CA LEU A 165 -3.09 10.01 -0.02
C LEU A 165 -1.78 9.23 0.16
N GLN A 166 -0.92 9.35 -0.85
CA GLN A 166 0.47 8.92 -0.72
C GLN A 166 1.26 9.97 0.06
N TYR A 167 2.02 9.51 1.05
CA TYR A 167 2.98 10.34 1.75
C TYR A 167 4.36 10.32 1.05
N SER A 168 4.99 11.46 1.01
CA SER A 168 6.44 11.64 0.99
C SER A 168 6.76 13.02 1.57
N PRO A 169 7.95 13.25 2.16
CA PRO A 169 8.32 14.57 2.68
C PRO A 169 8.21 15.68 1.63
N ARG A 170 8.53 15.40 0.37
CA ARG A 170 8.37 16.35 -0.73
C ARG A 170 6.90 16.67 -1.02
N THR A 171 6.04 15.66 -1.03
CA THR A 171 4.60 15.88 -1.26
C THR A 171 4.01 16.72 -0.15
N GLU A 172 4.36 16.45 1.10
CA GLU A 172 3.88 17.19 2.26
C GLU A 172 4.28 18.67 2.24
N THR A 173 5.46 19.02 1.70
CA THR A 173 5.88 20.42 1.54
C THR A 173 5.22 21.14 0.36
N MET A 174 4.69 20.40 -0.61
CA MET A 174 4.13 20.95 -1.86
C MET A 174 2.61 21.06 -1.83
N ILE A 175 1.92 20.23 -1.05
CA ILE A 175 0.46 20.16 -1.02
C ILE A 175 -0.05 20.20 0.41
N SER A 176 -1.15 20.93 0.64
CA SER A 176 -1.89 20.89 1.90
C SER A 176 -2.83 19.68 1.89
N GLY A 177 -2.38 18.54 2.43
CA GLY A 177 -3.13 17.28 2.39
C GLY A 177 -4.17 17.11 3.50
N SER A 178 -4.11 17.92 4.59
CA SER A 178 -4.90 17.69 5.81
C SER A 178 -6.41 17.66 5.56
N ALA A 179 -6.95 18.64 4.85
CA ALA A 179 -8.39 18.71 4.57
C ALA A 179 -8.89 17.50 3.76
N TYR A 180 -8.07 16.99 2.83
CA TYR A 180 -8.41 15.80 2.05
C TYR A 180 -8.37 14.52 2.92
N LEU A 181 -7.38 14.39 3.80
CA LEU A 181 -7.31 13.29 4.76
C LEU A 181 -8.50 13.27 5.71
N ASP A 182 -8.89 14.44 6.22
CA ASP A 182 -10.02 14.58 7.13
C ASP A 182 -11.35 14.27 6.42
N ASN A 183 -11.55 14.78 5.20
CA ASN A 183 -12.74 14.47 4.41
C ASN A 183 -12.85 12.97 4.09
N MET A 184 -11.74 12.29 3.79
CA MET A 184 -11.77 10.83 3.58
C MET A 184 -12.17 10.08 4.85
N ARG A 185 -11.73 10.51 6.04
CA ARG A 185 -12.18 9.94 7.32
C ARG A 185 -13.66 10.14 7.55
N VAL A 186 -14.15 11.37 7.31
CA VAL A 186 -15.57 11.70 7.47
C VAL A 186 -16.43 10.86 6.55
N VAL A 187 -16.11 10.77 5.25
CA VAL A 187 -16.89 10.00 4.28
C VAL A 187 -16.81 8.49 4.58
N ALA A 188 -15.64 7.97 4.94
CA ALA A 188 -15.50 6.58 5.34
C ALA A 188 -16.42 6.23 6.52
N GLN A 189 -16.46 7.09 7.52
CA GLN A 189 -17.32 6.94 8.69
C GLN A 189 -18.82 7.08 8.34
N GLN A 190 -19.19 8.05 7.51
CA GLN A 190 -20.58 8.26 7.07
C GLN A 190 -21.15 7.07 6.31
N HIS A 191 -20.34 6.44 5.49
CA HIS A 191 -20.72 5.27 4.69
C HIS A 191 -20.47 3.92 5.37
N ASP A 192 -19.86 3.92 6.56
CA ASP A 192 -19.41 2.71 7.23
C ASP A 192 -18.56 1.83 6.31
N VAL A 193 -17.48 2.41 5.77
CA VAL A 193 -16.50 1.72 4.92
C VAL A 193 -15.09 1.85 5.49
N PRO A 194 -14.26 0.79 5.40
CA PRO A 194 -12.88 0.85 5.87
C PRO A 194 -12.05 1.94 5.16
N LEU A 195 -11.20 2.61 5.92
CA LEU A 195 -10.19 3.55 5.40
C LEU A 195 -8.79 3.04 5.71
N PHE A 196 -8.07 2.61 4.68
CA PHE A 196 -6.66 2.28 4.80
C PHE A 196 -5.80 3.55 4.79
N ASP A 197 -5.23 3.91 5.95
CA ASP A 197 -4.46 5.13 6.13
C ASP A 197 -3.02 4.97 5.60
N ARG A 198 -2.89 4.89 4.26
CA ARG A 198 -1.59 4.80 3.59
C ARG A 198 -0.67 5.96 3.93
N PHE A 199 -1.22 7.17 4.11
CA PHE A 199 -0.45 8.35 4.44
C PHE A 199 0.25 8.19 5.80
N ALA A 200 -0.48 7.80 6.83
CA ALA A 200 0.08 7.60 8.16
C ALA A 200 1.12 6.45 8.19
N ILE A 201 0.84 5.34 7.52
CA ILE A 201 1.76 4.20 7.41
C ILE A 201 3.08 4.62 6.75
N MET A 202 3.03 5.28 5.59
CA MET A 202 4.22 5.70 4.88
C MET A 202 5.00 6.79 5.62
N ARG A 203 4.29 7.71 6.30
CA ARG A 203 4.92 8.72 7.14
C ARG A 203 5.71 8.07 8.28
N GLN A 204 5.12 7.09 8.95
CA GLN A 204 5.80 6.38 10.02
C GLN A 204 7.04 5.62 9.53
N TRP A 205 6.97 4.94 8.40
CA TRP A 205 8.16 4.29 7.82
C TRP A 205 9.28 5.28 7.53
N ASN A 206 8.95 6.48 7.06
CA ASN A 206 9.94 7.54 6.82
C ASN A 206 10.52 8.09 8.14
N GLU A 207 9.68 8.33 9.14
CA GLU A 207 10.09 8.83 10.47
C GLU A 207 10.95 7.81 11.21
N ASN A 208 10.67 6.52 11.07
CA ASN A 208 11.47 5.44 11.65
C ASN A 208 12.80 5.18 10.90
N GLY A 209 12.97 5.77 9.70
CA GLY A 209 14.14 5.50 8.86
C GLY A 209 14.07 4.17 8.08
N ASP A 210 12.91 3.52 8.03
CA ASP A 210 12.70 2.28 7.28
C ASP A 210 12.88 2.50 5.77
N PHE A 211 12.41 3.66 5.27
CA PHE A 211 12.50 4.06 3.87
C PHE A 211 12.86 5.54 3.74
N ASP A 212 13.85 5.86 2.91
CA ASP A 212 14.12 7.24 2.48
C ASP A 212 13.11 7.63 1.38
N LEU A 213 11.98 8.19 1.80
CA LEU A 213 10.93 8.67 0.90
C LEU A 213 11.16 10.13 0.44
N PHE A 214 12.26 10.76 0.86
CA PHE A 214 12.62 12.11 0.45
C PHE A 214 13.28 12.14 -0.94
N SER A 215 13.95 11.06 -1.34
CA SER A 215 14.66 10.99 -2.60
C SER A 215 13.76 11.30 -3.80
N PRO A 216 14.14 12.24 -4.68
CA PRO A 216 13.36 12.60 -5.88
C PRO A 216 13.27 11.46 -6.91
N SER A 217 14.21 10.53 -6.85
CA SER A 217 14.30 9.37 -7.73
C SER A 217 14.63 8.14 -6.89
N PRO A 218 13.67 7.62 -6.13
CA PRO A 218 13.87 6.36 -5.42
C PRO A 218 14.24 5.31 -6.46
N GLY A 219 15.35 4.60 -6.23
CA GLY A 219 15.73 3.50 -7.11
C GLY A 219 14.60 2.47 -7.20
N ALA A 220 14.54 1.72 -8.31
CA ALA A 220 13.50 0.71 -8.52
C ALA A 220 13.40 -0.29 -7.35
N GLU A 221 14.51 -0.61 -6.70
CA GLU A 221 14.54 -1.51 -5.54
C GLU A 221 13.84 -0.91 -4.31
N LEU A 222 14.01 0.39 -4.04
CA LEU A 222 13.28 1.06 -2.96
C LEU A 222 11.77 1.06 -3.25
N ALA A 223 11.38 1.40 -4.49
CA ALA A 223 9.98 1.38 -4.89
C ALA A 223 9.35 -0.01 -4.72
N LYS A 224 10.01 -1.08 -5.19
CA LYS A 224 9.55 -2.46 -5.01
C LYS A 224 9.33 -2.82 -3.55
N ARG A 225 10.28 -2.46 -2.67
CA ARG A 225 10.16 -2.73 -1.23
C ARG A 225 8.99 -1.99 -0.60
N VAL A 226 8.80 -0.71 -0.93
CA VAL A 226 7.65 0.08 -0.44
C VAL A 226 6.33 -0.56 -0.91
N HIS A 227 6.24 -0.96 -2.18
CA HIS A 227 5.07 -1.64 -2.72
C HIS A 227 4.82 -3.00 -2.05
N ASP A 228 5.87 -3.77 -1.76
CA ASP A 228 5.74 -5.04 -1.04
C ASP A 228 5.19 -4.82 0.37
N CYS A 229 5.74 -3.86 1.12
CA CYS A 229 5.26 -3.51 2.45
C CYS A 229 3.82 -2.99 2.43
N LEU A 230 3.44 -2.16 1.44
CA LEU A 230 2.05 -1.72 1.27
C LEU A 230 1.11 -2.89 0.98
N GLY A 231 1.52 -3.83 0.11
CA GLY A 231 0.73 -5.03 -0.18
C GLY A 231 0.51 -5.90 1.07
N ARG A 232 1.56 -6.06 1.92
CA ARG A 232 1.47 -6.78 3.21
C ARG A 232 0.53 -6.09 4.18
N ALA A 233 0.69 -4.80 4.40
CA ALA A 233 -0.16 -4.02 5.30
C ALA A 233 -1.63 -4.05 4.85
N LEU A 234 -1.87 -3.79 3.55
CA LEU A 234 -3.22 -3.81 2.98
C LEU A 234 -3.85 -5.20 3.04
N SER A 235 -3.09 -6.29 2.82
CA SER A 235 -3.60 -7.65 2.94
C SER A 235 -4.05 -7.97 4.38
N THR A 236 -3.29 -7.52 5.38
CA THR A 236 -3.66 -7.68 6.79
C THR A 236 -4.91 -6.90 7.11
N PHE A 237 -5.00 -5.64 6.66
CA PHE A 237 -6.15 -4.78 6.86
C PHE A 237 -7.44 -5.33 6.22
N VAL A 238 -7.36 -5.85 4.99
CA VAL A 238 -8.53 -6.47 4.31
C VAL A 238 -9.01 -7.72 5.05
N ILE A 239 -8.09 -8.56 5.53
CA ILE A 239 -8.42 -9.77 6.30
C ILE A 239 -9.07 -9.40 7.64
N ASP A 240 -8.54 -8.39 8.34
CA ASP A 240 -9.10 -7.87 9.58
C ASP A 240 -10.51 -7.32 9.37
N ALA A 241 -10.69 -6.40 8.42
CA ALA A 241 -11.98 -5.80 8.10
C ALA A 241 -13.02 -6.82 7.60
N ALA A 242 -12.60 -7.93 7.00
CA ALA A 242 -13.49 -9.02 6.62
C ALA A 242 -13.78 -10.00 7.78
N HIS A 243 -13.16 -9.83 8.95
CA HIS A 243 -13.24 -10.77 10.08
C HIS A 243 -12.93 -12.21 9.67
N VAL A 244 -11.99 -12.40 8.76
CA VAL A 244 -11.57 -13.71 8.26
C VAL A 244 -10.44 -14.26 9.12
N ASN A 245 -10.58 -15.51 9.56
CA ASN A 245 -9.51 -16.24 10.21
C ASN A 245 -8.84 -17.20 9.20
N PRO A 246 -7.65 -16.86 8.66
CA PRO A 246 -6.97 -17.71 7.69
C PRO A 246 -6.61 -19.11 8.21
N ALA A 247 -6.51 -19.31 9.54
CA ALA A 247 -6.22 -20.61 10.12
C ALA A 247 -7.37 -21.61 9.91
N GLU A 248 -8.61 -21.15 9.89
CA GLU A 248 -9.78 -22.00 9.67
C GLU A 248 -9.82 -22.59 8.26
N LEU A 249 -9.34 -21.85 7.26
CA LEU A 249 -9.26 -22.33 5.88
C LEU A 249 -8.24 -23.47 5.70
N ARG A 250 -7.24 -23.57 6.60
CA ARG A 250 -6.22 -24.63 6.56
C ARG A 250 -6.71 -25.93 7.18
N ILE A 251 -7.68 -25.87 8.08
CA ILE A 251 -8.21 -27.03 8.81
C ILE A 251 -9.24 -27.80 7.95
N GLN A 252 -9.88 -27.11 7.00
CA GLN A 252 -10.93 -27.67 6.14
C GLN A 252 -10.40 -28.41 4.90
N ARG A 253 -9.10 -28.63 4.81
CA ARG A 253 -8.44 -29.48 3.81
C ARG A 253 -8.18 -30.88 4.36
#